data_6e19266bd7d41e3dcdc1792546c6ca44
#
_entry.id   6e19266bd7d41e3dcdc1792546c6ca44
#
_cell.length_a   1.000
_cell.length_b   1.000
_cell.length_c   1.000
_cell.angle_alpha   90.00
_cell.angle_beta   90.00
_cell.angle_gamma   90.00
#
_symmetry.space_group_name_H-M   'P 1'
#
loop_
_entity.id
_entity.type
_entity.pdbx_description
1 polymer ?
#
loop_
_entity_poly.entity_id
_entity_poly.type
_entity_poly.pdbx_seq_one_letter_code
_entity_poly.pdbx_strand_id
1 'polypeptide(L)'
;MTLARCPALCLLFVFLTSGAATATDLVNPLVTQRADPQVTLHTDGYYYLAATVPEYDRIELRRARSLNDLGKADAKAVWRKHAAGPMSANIWAPELHRIGDKWYLYFTAGRADAVFDVRLYVLENAAANPLEGSWVERGQLKTGWESFALDATTFALSGQRYLAWAQRPPGGSRHMTAVYIAKMDTPLSIAGPATLLTKPEYPWETVKYDVNEAPAVLVKNGRVFMTYSASATDANYAMGMLVAKDTADLLDAAAWTKSPAPVMASSAASGQYGPGHNSFTTSPDGKTDILVYHARNYRDIAGDPLRNPDRHTRAQPISWRADGMPDFGQPVPDGPTGTPRH
;
A
#
# COMPACT_ATOMS: atom_id res chain seq x y z
N MET A 1 -24.04 47.54 65.14
CA MET A 1 -23.33 47.65 63.85
C MET A 1 -22.49 46.37 63.65
N THR A 2 -23.04 45.44 62.92
CA THR A 2 -22.39 44.11 62.69
C THR A 2 -22.00 44.07 61.26
N LEU A 3 -20.69 43.98 60.98
CA LEU A 3 -20.13 43.88 59.64
C LEU A 3 -20.16 42.42 59.21
N ALA A 4 -20.89 42.12 58.16
CA ALA A 4 -20.92 40.85 57.50
C ALA A 4 -19.68 40.68 56.62
N ARG A 5 -18.91 39.60 56.84
CA ARG A 5 -17.78 39.15 55.95
C ARG A 5 -18.35 38.27 54.84
N CYS A 6 -18.19 38.68 53.58
CA CYS A 6 -18.39 37.80 52.41
C CYS A 6 -17.15 36.90 52.23
N PRO A 7 -17.34 35.60 51.97
CA PRO A 7 -16.22 34.74 51.55
C PRO A 7 -16.01 34.90 50.02
N ALA A 8 -14.77 35.22 49.64
CA ALA A 8 -14.35 35.21 48.24
C ALA A 8 -14.23 33.77 47.75
N LEU A 9 -15.06 33.43 46.76
CA LEU A 9 -15.00 32.14 46.07
C LEU A 9 -13.88 32.20 45.01
N CYS A 10 -12.72 31.59 45.29
CA CYS A 10 -11.67 31.38 44.29
C CYS A 10 -12.11 30.29 43.31
N LEU A 11 -12.51 30.69 42.09
CA LEU A 11 -12.66 29.74 40.97
C LEU A 11 -11.25 29.31 40.47
N LEU A 12 -10.93 28.09 40.73
CA LEU A 12 -9.74 27.46 40.17
C LEU A 12 -10.03 27.09 38.69
N PHE A 13 -9.53 27.87 37.74
CA PHE A 13 -9.53 27.53 36.33
C PHE A 13 -8.47 26.45 36.10
N VAL A 14 -8.92 25.21 35.96
CA VAL A 14 -8.06 24.12 35.44
C VAL A 14 -7.94 24.32 33.92
N PHE A 15 -6.82 24.88 33.48
CA PHE A 15 -6.43 24.83 32.08
C PHE A 15 -6.09 23.38 31.70
N LEU A 16 -7.05 22.70 31.08
CA LEU A 16 -6.76 21.48 30.32
C LEU A 16 -5.90 21.91 29.12
N THR A 17 -4.60 21.77 29.23
CA THR A 17 -3.72 21.81 28.07
C THR A 17 -4.01 20.55 27.26
N SER A 18 -4.84 20.69 26.23
CA SER A 18 -4.88 19.70 25.16
C SER A 18 -3.49 19.68 24.53
N GLY A 19 -2.68 18.71 24.94
CA GLY A 19 -1.43 18.41 24.28
C GLY A 19 -1.74 18.18 22.81
N ALA A 20 -1.24 19.06 21.93
CA ALA A 20 -1.22 18.79 20.51
C ALA A 20 -0.53 17.42 20.34
N ALA A 21 -1.22 16.44 19.75
CA ALA A 21 -0.62 15.19 19.36
C ALA A 21 0.53 15.56 18.41
N THR A 22 1.75 15.48 18.90
CA THR A 22 2.95 15.63 18.08
C THR A 22 2.90 14.57 17.00
N ALA A 23 3.33 14.91 15.78
CA ALA A 23 3.53 13.96 14.71
C ALA A 23 4.22 12.73 15.30
N THR A 24 3.57 11.57 15.24
CA THR A 24 4.01 10.37 15.94
C THR A 24 5.36 9.99 15.36
N ASP A 25 6.43 10.01 16.14
CA ASP A 25 7.74 9.52 15.71
C ASP A 25 7.59 8.06 15.31
N LEU A 26 7.59 7.80 14.02
CA LEU A 26 7.54 6.44 13.50
C LEU A 26 8.87 5.75 13.78
N VAL A 27 8.83 4.49 14.18
CA VAL A 27 10.03 3.69 14.44
C VAL A 27 10.13 2.60 13.39
N ASN A 28 11.14 2.68 12.53
CA ASN A 28 11.35 1.73 11.44
C ASN A 28 12.39 0.65 11.78
N PRO A 29 12.24 -0.57 11.23
CA PRO A 29 11.08 -1.01 10.48
C PRO A 29 9.84 -1.16 11.36
N LEU A 30 8.64 -0.85 10.82
CA LEU A 30 7.38 -1.09 11.54
C LEU A 30 7.14 -2.58 11.77
N VAL A 31 7.40 -3.39 10.73
CA VAL A 31 7.25 -4.85 10.80
C VAL A 31 8.37 -5.49 9.97
N THR A 32 9.13 -6.38 10.59
CA THR A 32 10.18 -7.12 9.90
C THR A 32 9.58 -8.22 9.02
N GLN A 33 10.25 -8.48 7.87
CA GLN A 33 9.92 -9.59 6.97
C GLN A 33 8.45 -9.62 6.52
N ARG A 34 7.91 -8.43 6.23
CA ARG A 34 6.59 -8.26 5.61
C ARG A 34 6.76 -7.35 4.41
N ALA A 35 6.75 -7.96 3.23
CA ALA A 35 6.83 -7.27 1.95
C ALA A 35 5.44 -6.77 1.52
N ASP A 36 5.41 -5.87 0.53
CA ASP A 36 4.19 -5.46 -0.16
C ASP A 36 3.12 -4.96 0.84
N PRO A 37 3.47 -4.03 1.75
CA PRO A 37 2.61 -3.67 2.87
C PRO A 37 1.45 -2.77 2.44
N GLN A 38 0.23 -3.17 2.75
CA GLN A 38 -0.93 -2.30 2.68
C GLN A 38 -1.42 -2.01 4.10
N VAL A 39 -1.45 -0.72 4.46
CA VAL A 39 -1.92 -0.27 5.77
C VAL A 39 -3.09 0.68 5.59
N THR A 40 -4.20 0.39 6.24
CA THR A 40 -5.36 1.28 6.27
C THR A 40 -5.74 1.65 7.70
N LEU A 41 -6.01 2.95 7.94
CA LEU A 41 -6.67 3.42 9.16
C LEU A 41 -8.17 3.32 8.94
N HIS A 42 -8.86 2.53 9.77
CA HIS A 42 -10.30 2.37 9.68
C HIS A 42 -11.04 3.25 10.70
N THR A 43 -12.33 3.47 10.47
CA THR A 43 -13.20 4.32 11.31
C THR A 43 -13.35 3.83 12.75
N ASP A 44 -12.98 2.60 13.06
CA ASP A 44 -12.89 2.06 14.42
C ASP A 44 -11.63 2.52 15.18
N GLY A 45 -10.77 3.31 14.52
CA GLY A 45 -9.54 3.87 15.07
C GLY A 45 -8.37 2.87 15.14
N TYR A 46 -8.45 1.75 14.40
CA TYR A 46 -7.34 0.82 14.25
C TYR A 46 -6.68 0.95 12.88
N TYR A 47 -5.37 0.80 12.86
CA TYR A 47 -4.61 0.47 11.66
C TYR A 47 -4.68 -1.03 11.43
N TYR A 48 -4.96 -1.40 10.20
CA TYR A 48 -4.92 -2.78 9.72
C TYR A 48 -3.79 -2.92 8.72
N LEU A 49 -2.96 -3.94 8.90
CA LEU A 49 -1.88 -4.31 7.97
C LEU A 49 -2.20 -5.65 7.32
N ALA A 50 -2.18 -5.65 5.99
CA ALA A 50 -2.02 -6.82 5.14
C ALA A 50 -0.66 -6.74 4.45
N ALA A 51 0.07 -7.84 4.34
CA ALA A 51 1.38 -7.87 3.71
C ALA A 51 1.75 -9.30 3.27
N THR A 52 2.64 -9.41 2.32
CA THR A 52 3.19 -10.70 1.88
C THR A 52 4.06 -11.30 3.00
N VAL A 53 3.77 -12.54 3.37
CA VAL A 53 4.60 -13.32 4.29
C VAL A 53 5.73 -14.04 3.53
N PRO A 54 6.91 -14.26 4.11
CA PRO A 54 8.05 -14.87 3.39
C PRO A 54 7.80 -16.26 2.84
N GLU A 55 6.91 -17.04 3.47
CA GLU A 55 6.57 -18.40 3.07
C GLU A 55 5.62 -18.44 1.87
N TYR A 56 4.98 -17.33 1.52
CA TYR A 56 4.01 -17.22 0.41
C TYR A 56 2.87 -18.24 0.47
N ASP A 57 2.42 -18.58 1.69
CA ASP A 57 1.50 -19.69 1.94
C ASP A 57 0.16 -19.27 2.59
N ARG A 58 0.03 -18.00 2.97
CA ARG A 58 -1.13 -17.49 3.71
C ARG A 58 -1.30 -15.99 3.57
N ILE A 59 -2.46 -15.52 3.98
CA ILE A 59 -2.75 -14.11 4.24
C ILE A 59 -2.88 -13.92 5.74
N GLU A 60 -2.08 -12.99 6.29
CA GLU A 60 -2.16 -12.56 7.68
C GLU A 60 -2.70 -11.13 7.75
N LEU A 61 -3.50 -10.86 8.77
CA LEU A 61 -3.87 -9.51 9.16
C LEU A 61 -3.33 -9.21 10.56
N ARG A 62 -2.89 -7.97 10.74
CA ARG A 62 -2.56 -7.40 12.04
C ARG A 62 -3.41 -6.15 12.25
N ARG A 63 -3.72 -5.82 13.50
CA ARG A 63 -4.32 -4.52 13.84
C ARG A 63 -3.70 -3.93 15.10
N ALA A 64 -3.55 -2.61 15.11
CA ALA A 64 -3.06 -1.87 16.26
C ALA A 64 -3.65 -0.44 16.31
N ARG A 65 -3.61 0.19 17.47
CA ARG A 65 -4.04 1.59 17.63
C ARG A 65 -3.00 2.58 17.09
N SER A 66 -1.76 2.16 16.94
CA SER A 66 -0.68 2.96 16.36
C SER A 66 0.08 2.16 15.31
N LEU A 67 0.73 2.86 14.36
CA LEU A 67 1.59 2.22 13.37
C LEU A 67 2.76 1.49 14.03
N ASN A 68 3.36 2.08 15.07
CA ASN A 68 4.50 1.50 15.79
C ASN A 68 4.17 0.19 16.53
N ASP A 69 2.90 -0.07 16.82
CA ASP A 69 2.47 -1.28 17.49
C ASP A 69 2.11 -2.42 16.54
N LEU A 70 2.07 -2.17 15.22
CA LEU A 70 1.77 -3.22 14.22
C LEU A 70 2.77 -4.38 14.26
N GLY A 71 4.05 -4.08 14.52
CA GLY A 71 5.09 -5.11 14.66
C GLY A 71 4.92 -6.02 15.88
N LYS A 72 4.28 -5.51 16.93
CA LYS A 72 4.02 -6.23 18.18
C LYS A 72 2.66 -6.92 18.20
N ALA A 73 1.75 -6.49 17.31
CA ALA A 73 0.40 -7.05 17.23
C ALA A 73 0.43 -8.50 16.75
N ASP A 74 -0.48 -9.31 17.30
CA ASP A 74 -0.65 -10.69 16.87
C ASP A 74 -1.00 -10.76 15.37
N ALA A 75 -0.26 -11.59 14.65
CA ALA A 75 -0.50 -11.87 13.25
C ALA A 75 -1.54 -12.99 13.14
N LYS A 76 -2.75 -12.66 12.72
CA LYS A 76 -3.80 -13.65 12.52
C LYS A 76 -3.82 -14.12 11.07
N ALA A 77 -3.50 -15.40 10.83
CA ALA A 77 -3.73 -16.04 9.55
C ALA A 77 -5.24 -16.15 9.30
N VAL A 78 -5.74 -15.39 8.32
CA VAL A 78 -7.17 -15.32 7.99
C VAL A 78 -7.53 -16.24 6.83
N TRP A 79 -6.55 -16.62 6.01
CA TRP A 79 -6.71 -17.55 4.92
C TRP A 79 -5.37 -18.25 4.59
N ARG A 80 -5.43 -19.49 4.08
CA ARG A 80 -4.26 -20.29 3.69
C ARG A 80 -4.41 -20.80 2.27
N LYS A 81 -3.27 -20.95 1.58
CA LYS A 81 -3.23 -21.50 0.22
C LYS A 81 -3.81 -22.89 0.15
N HIS A 82 -4.31 -23.23 -1.03
CA HIS A 82 -4.75 -24.59 -1.35
C HIS A 82 -3.55 -25.55 -1.45
N ALA A 83 -3.82 -26.84 -1.36
CA ALA A 83 -2.82 -27.88 -1.56
C ALA A 83 -2.40 -28.02 -3.03
N ALA A 84 -3.33 -27.76 -3.97
CA ALA A 84 -3.13 -27.88 -5.41
C ALA A 84 -4.11 -26.98 -6.18
N GLY A 85 -3.90 -26.83 -7.47
CA GLY A 85 -4.75 -26.03 -8.36
C GLY A 85 -4.56 -24.51 -8.17
N PRO A 86 -5.58 -23.69 -8.49
CA PRO A 86 -5.54 -22.26 -8.25
C PRO A 86 -5.30 -21.93 -6.78
N MET A 87 -4.63 -20.80 -6.50
CA MET A 87 -4.33 -20.31 -5.15
C MET A 87 -3.51 -21.29 -4.29
N SER A 88 -2.64 -22.09 -4.89
CA SER A 88 -1.80 -23.06 -4.18
C SER A 88 -0.33 -22.67 -4.08
N ALA A 89 0.07 -21.52 -4.65
CA ALA A 89 1.44 -21.02 -4.60
C ALA A 89 1.46 -19.48 -4.69
N ASN A 90 2.58 -18.88 -4.25
CA ASN A 90 2.87 -17.46 -4.42
C ASN A 90 1.71 -16.55 -4.00
N ILE A 91 1.30 -16.67 -2.72
CA ILE A 91 0.29 -15.79 -2.13
C ILE A 91 0.96 -14.46 -1.84
N TRP A 92 0.72 -13.47 -2.70
CA TRP A 92 1.42 -12.19 -2.71
C TRP A 92 0.49 -11.00 -2.60
N ALA A 93 1.03 -9.89 -2.10
CA ALA A 93 0.47 -8.54 -2.12
C ALA A 93 -1.03 -8.49 -1.75
N PRO A 94 -1.43 -9.00 -0.57
CA PRO A 94 -2.80 -8.86 -0.12
C PRO A 94 -3.11 -7.41 0.26
N GLU A 95 -4.22 -6.88 -0.25
CA GLU A 95 -4.75 -5.58 0.13
C GLU A 95 -6.14 -5.69 0.75
N LEU A 96 -6.32 -5.07 1.92
CA LEU A 96 -7.55 -5.07 2.70
C LEU A 96 -8.38 -3.80 2.44
N HIS A 97 -9.56 -3.95 1.89
CA HIS A 97 -10.46 -2.85 1.58
C HIS A 97 -11.84 -3.02 2.22
N ARG A 98 -12.38 -1.95 2.83
CA ARG A 98 -13.78 -1.88 3.26
C ARG A 98 -14.61 -1.25 2.14
N ILE A 99 -15.57 -2.01 1.60
CA ILE A 99 -16.46 -1.53 0.54
C ILE A 99 -17.90 -1.80 0.95
N GLY A 100 -18.66 -0.76 1.17
CA GLY A 100 -19.98 -0.87 1.80
C GLY A 100 -19.86 -1.43 3.20
N ASP A 101 -20.60 -2.49 3.47
CA ASP A 101 -20.67 -3.18 4.77
C ASP A 101 -19.77 -4.42 4.88
N LYS A 102 -18.89 -4.66 3.88
CA LYS A 102 -18.04 -5.85 3.83
C LYS A 102 -16.57 -5.50 3.66
N TRP A 103 -15.72 -6.42 4.07
CA TRP A 103 -14.28 -6.40 3.81
C TRP A 103 -13.96 -7.28 2.62
N TYR A 104 -13.01 -6.82 1.82
CA TYR A 104 -12.46 -7.54 0.67
C TYR A 104 -10.95 -7.59 0.79
N LEU A 105 -10.37 -8.76 0.53
CA LEU A 105 -8.94 -8.95 0.35
C LEU A 105 -8.71 -9.27 -1.12
N TYR A 106 -8.03 -8.35 -1.81
CA TYR A 106 -7.50 -8.59 -3.15
C TYR A 106 -6.09 -9.11 -3.01
N PHE A 107 -5.74 -10.15 -3.73
CA PHE A 107 -4.40 -10.74 -3.63
C PHE A 107 -4.01 -11.46 -4.90
N THR A 108 -2.72 -11.70 -5.04
CA THR A 108 -2.13 -12.47 -6.13
C THR A 108 -1.89 -13.91 -5.67
N ALA A 109 -2.19 -14.87 -6.54
CA ALA A 109 -1.86 -16.27 -6.27
C ALA A 109 -1.57 -17.04 -7.56
N GLY A 110 -0.66 -18.01 -7.47
CA GLY A 110 -0.30 -18.95 -8.51
C GLY A 110 -0.79 -20.35 -8.23
N ARG A 111 -0.28 -21.29 -9.03
CA ARG A 111 -0.55 -22.72 -8.94
C ARG A 111 0.73 -23.46 -8.54
N ALA A 112 0.62 -24.51 -7.73
CA ALA A 112 1.80 -25.29 -7.29
C ALA A 112 2.56 -25.95 -8.44
N ASP A 113 1.85 -26.34 -9.49
CA ASP A 113 2.41 -26.91 -10.71
C ASP A 113 2.89 -25.86 -11.74
N ALA A 114 2.57 -24.58 -11.52
CA ALA A 114 2.97 -23.46 -12.36
C ALA A 114 3.01 -22.17 -11.52
N VAL A 115 4.01 -22.05 -10.64
CA VAL A 115 4.05 -21.03 -9.57
C VAL A 115 3.99 -19.60 -10.06
N PHE A 116 4.42 -19.31 -11.30
CA PHE A 116 4.32 -18.01 -11.94
C PHE A 116 3.11 -17.87 -12.88
N ASP A 117 2.19 -18.83 -12.88
CA ASP A 117 0.87 -18.65 -13.50
C ASP A 117 -0.07 -17.95 -12.52
N VAL A 118 0.31 -16.73 -12.13
CA VAL A 118 -0.40 -15.94 -11.11
C VAL A 118 -1.57 -15.17 -11.71
N ARG A 119 -2.61 -15.03 -10.89
CA ARG A 119 -3.84 -14.28 -11.17
C ARG A 119 -4.27 -13.50 -9.93
N LEU A 120 -5.20 -12.57 -10.13
CA LEU A 120 -5.85 -11.83 -9.06
C LEU A 120 -7.02 -12.63 -8.50
N TYR A 121 -7.13 -12.67 -7.18
CA TYR A 121 -8.21 -13.33 -6.46
C TYR A 121 -8.81 -12.42 -5.41
N VAL A 122 -10.03 -12.73 -4.99
CA VAL A 122 -10.76 -11.94 -4.00
C VAL A 122 -11.33 -12.85 -2.91
N LEU A 123 -11.13 -12.44 -1.65
CA LEU A 123 -11.84 -12.96 -0.50
C LEU A 123 -12.80 -11.89 0.02
N GLU A 124 -13.93 -12.31 0.61
CA GLU A 124 -14.94 -11.44 1.20
C GLU A 124 -15.24 -11.85 2.65
N ASN A 125 -15.38 -10.86 3.54
CA ASN A 125 -15.79 -11.08 4.92
C ASN A 125 -16.85 -10.05 5.33
N ALA A 126 -17.97 -10.52 5.88
CA ALA A 126 -19.08 -9.67 6.32
C ALA A 126 -19.00 -9.25 7.79
N ALA A 127 -18.00 -9.72 8.55
CA ALA A 127 -17.83 -9.31 9.94
C ALA A 127 -17.43 -7.82 10.04
N ALA A 128 -17.81 -7.16 11.13
CA ALA A 128 -17.40 -5.79 11.40
C ALA A 128 -15.88 -5.67 11.57
N ASN A 129 -15.27 -6.63 12.26
CA ASN A 129 -13.82 -6.77 12.44
C ASN A 129 -13.27 -7.81 11.45
N PRO A 130 -12.36 -7.46 10.54
CA PRO A 130 -11.85 -8.38 9.53
C PRO A 130 -10.99 -9.52 10.10
N LEU A 131 -10.56 -9.39 11.36
CA LEU A 131 -9.87 -10.48 12.07
C LEU A 131 -10.85 -11.54 12.60
N GLU A 132 -12.13 -11.29 12.52
CA GLU A 132 -13.21 -12.19 12.97
C GLU A 132 -14.04 -12.68 11.79
N GLY A 133 -14.97 -13.60 12.06
CA GLY A 133 -15.81 -14.17 11.02
C GLY A 133 -15.05 -15.10 10.06
N SER A 134 -15.66 -15.33 8.92
CA SER A 134 -15.13 -16.22 7.88
C SER A 134 -14.82 -15.43 6.61
N TRP A 135 -13.67 -15.71 6.01
CA TRP A 135 -13.31 -15.23 4.69
C TRP A 135 -13.77 -16.20 3.63
N VAL A 136 -14.62 -15.72 2.72
CA VAL A 136 -15.22 -16.50 1.64
C VAL A 136 -14.49 -16.22 0.35
N GLU A 137 -14.02 -17.27 -0.33
CA GLU A 137 -13.41 -17.16 -1.64
C GLU A 137 -14.44 -16.74 -2.68
N ARG A 138 -14.16 -15.65 -3.40
CA ARG A 138 -15.01 -15.14 -4.50
C ARG A 138 -14.43 -15.48 -5.87
N GLY A 139 -13.32 -16.19 -5.89
CA GLY A 139 -12.65 -16.65 -7.11
C GLY A 139 -11.74 -15.61 -7.75
N GLN A 140 -11.40 -15.85 -9.00
CA GLN A 140 -10.52 -15.00 -9.78
C GLN A 140 -11.23 -13.71 -10.21
N LEU A 141 -10.58 -12.56 -10.00
CA LEU A 141 -10.99 -11.30 -10.59
C LEU A 141 -10.51 -11.26 -12.04
N LYS A 142 -11.46 -11.29 -12.99
CA LYS A 142 -11.17 -11.31 -14.43
C LYS A 142 -10.84 -9.91 -14.93
N THR A 143 -9.76 -9.78 -15.69
CA THR A 143 -9.21 -8.50 -16.18
C THR A 143 -9.37 -8.31 -17.70
N GLY A 144 -10.09 -9.21 -18.38
CA GLY A 144 -10.33 -9.17 -19.83
C GLY A 144 -9.43 -10.09 -20.65
N TRP A 145 -8.25 -10.46 -20.18
CA TRP A 145 -7.40 -11.48 -20.80
C TRP A 145 -6.64 -12.28 -19.75
N GLU A 146 -6.21 -13.49 -20.10
CA GLU A 146 -5.48 -14.37 -19.20
C GLU A 146 -3.97 -14.23 -19.41
N SER A 147 -3.29 -13.69 -18.41
CA SER A 147 -1.83 -13.61 -18.36
C SER A 147 -1.35 -13.45 -16.92
N PHE A 148 -0.07 -13.33 -16.71
CA PHE A 148 0.54 -12.99 -15.43
C PHE A 148 -0.07 -11.66 -14.93
N ALA A 149 -0.83 -11.69 -13.83
CA ALA A 149 -1.53 -10.53 -13.26
C ALA A 149 -1.37 -10.49 -11.75
N LEU A 150 -1.03 -9.32 -11.19
CA LEU A 150 -0.67 -9.15 -9.79
C LEU A 150 -1.03 -7.74 -9.27
N ASP A 151 -0.93 -7.56 -7.95
CA ASP A 151 -0.91 -6.29 -7.23
C ASP A 151 -2.16 -5.43 -7.50
N ALA A 152 -3.32 -5.98 -7.20
CA ALA A 152 -4.57 -5.25 -7.37
C ALA A 152 -4.86 -4.32 -6.19
N THR A 153 -5.06 -3.04 -6.49
CA THR A 153 -5.61 -2.05 -5.55
C THR A 153 -6.93 -1.48 -6.04
N THR A 154 -7.78 -0.99 -5.13
CA THR A 154 -9.04 -0.33 -5.50
C THR A 154 -9.25 0.96 -4.73
N PHE A 155 -9.78 1.96 -5.41
CA PHE A 155 -10.10 3.25 -4.81
C PHE A 155 -11.42 3.81 -5.39
N ALA A 156 -12.02 4.78 -4.70
CA ALA A 156 -13.21 5.47 -5.17
C ALA A 156 -12.90 6.94 -5.44
N LEU A 157 -13.44 7.46 -6.53
CA LEU A 157 -13.37 8.87 -6.90
C LEU A 157 -14.73 9.31 -7.45
N SER A 158 -15.30 10.40 -6.91
CA SER A 158 -16.57 10.97 -7.37
C SER A 158 -17.70 9.94 -7.50
N GLY A 159 -17.80 9.00 -6.56
CA GLY A 159 -18.84 7.96 -6.54
C GLY A 159 -18.56 6.75 -7.44
N GLN A 160 -17.54 6.78 -8.29
CA GLN A 160 -17.10 5.66 -9.10
C GLN A 160 -15.94 4.93 -8.43
N ARG A 161 -15.99 3.59 -8.41
CA ARG A 161 -14.89 2.76 -7.96
C ARG A 161 -14.04 2.31 -9.14
N TYR A 162 -12.74 2.28 -8.94
CA TYR A 162 -11.74 1.84 -9.90
C TYR A 162 -10.91 0.71 -9.31
N LEU A 163 -10.46 -0.19 -10.18
CA LEU A 163 -9.40 -1.17 -9.93
C LEU A 163 -8.16 -0.71 -10.69
N ALA A 164 -7.00 -0.73 -10.04
CA ALA A 164 -5.71 -0.66 -10.70
C ALA A 164 -4.91 -1.93 -10.38
N TRP A 165 -4.15 -2.45 -11.34
CA TRP A 165 -3.36 -3.67 -11.18
C TRP A 165 -2.21 -3.73 -12.16
N ALA A 166 -1.26 -4.61 -11.92
CA ALA A 166 -0.20 -4.92 -12.87
C ALA A 166 -0.51 -6.18 -13.65
N GLN A 167 -0.22 -6.20 -14.95
CA GLN A 167 -0.43 -7.38 -15.80
C GLN A 167 0.50 -7.39 -16.98
N ARG A 168 0.88 -8.60 -17.43
CA ARG A 168 1.58 -8.75 -18.71
C ARG A 168 0.66 -8.36 -19.85
N PRO A 169 1.07 -7.38 -20.69
CA PRO A 169 0.27 -6.99 -21.85
C PRO A 169 0.19 -8.11 -22.88
N PRO A 170 -0.87 -8.15 -23.71
CA PRO A 170 -0.90 -9.03 -24.87
C PRO A 170 0.33 -8.84 -25.75
N GLY A 171 1.03 -9.94 -26.08
CA GLY A 171 2.27 -9.90 -26.86
C GLY A 171 3.52 -9.41 -26.11
N GLY A 172 3.40 -9.07 -24.83
CA GLY A 172 4.52 -8.67 -23.99
C GLY A 172 5.51 -9.80 -23.71
N SER A 173 6.77 -9.43 -23.41
CA SER A 173 7.79 -10.40 -23.03
C SER A 173 7.42 -11.15 -21.74
N ARG A 174 8.07 -12.29 -21.47
CA ARG A 174 7.78 -13.11 -20.28
C ARG A 174 7.90 -12.35 -18.97
N HIS A 175 8.79 -11.38 -18.90
CA HIS A 175 9.13 -10.63 -17.69
C HIS A 175 8.58 -9.21 -17.68
N MET A 176 7.71 -8.89 -18.62
CA MET A 176 7.10 -7.58 -18.72
C MET A 176 5.80 -7.51 -17.96
N THR A 177 5.62 -6.47 -17.14
CA THR A 177 4.34 -6.06 -16.59
C THR A 177 4.11 -4.57 -16.79
N ALA A 178 2.86 -4.21 -16.93
CA ALA A 178 2.39 -2.85 -17.13
C ALA A 178 1.20 -2.59 -16.19
N VAL A 179 0.98 -1.35 -15.79
CA VAL A 179 -0.12 -0.96 -14.91
C VAL A 179 -1.34 -0.58 -15.72
N TYR A 180 -2.47 -1.14 -15.34
CA TYR A 180 -3.78 -0.92 -15.94
C TYR A 180 -4.75 -0.35 -14.93
N ILE A 181 -5.80 0.30 -15.43
CA ILE A 181 -6.96 0.76 -14.66
C ILE A 181 -8.25 0.38 -15.37
N ALA A 182 -9.30 0.09 -14.60
CA ALA A 182 -10.67 -0.06 -15.09
C ALA A 182 -11.67 0.44 -14.07
N LYS A 183 -12.88 0.83 -14.53
CA LYS A 183 -14.00 1.00 -13.61
C LYS A 183 -14.41 -0.34 -13.04
N MET A 184 -14.87 -0.34 -11.80
CA MET A 184 -15.49 -1.53 -11.21
C MET A 184 -17.01 -1.41 -11.29
N ASP A 185 -17.64 -2.53 -11.63
CA ASP A 185 -19.10 -2.71 -11.60
C ASP A 185 -19.53 -3.18 -10.21
N THR A 186 -18.79 -4.15 -9.67
CA THR A 186 -18.92 -4.66 -8.30
C THR A 186 -17.55 -4.80 -7.66
N PRO A 187 -17.43 -5.06 -6.37
CA PRO A 187 -16.13 -5.38 -5.77
C PRO A 187 -15.43 -6.63 -6.36
N LEU A 188 -16.13 -7.39 -7.20
CA LEU A 188 -15.67 -8.66 -7.78
C LEU A 188 -15.46 -8.59 -9.30
N SER A 189 -15.77 -7.48 -9.95
CA SER A 189 -15.77 -7.37 -11.41
C SER A 189 -15.43 -5.96 -11.89
N ILE A 190 -14.71 -5.89 -13.00
CA ILE A 190 -14.51 -4.64 -13.74
C ILE A 190 -15.63 -4.42 -14.74
N ALA A 191 -15.92 -3.14 -15.02
CA ALA A 191 -16.85 -2.69 -16.06
C ALA A 191 -16.08 -2.19 -17.28
N GLY A 192 -16.33 -2.78 -18.45
CA GLY A 192 -15.70 -2.38 -19.70
C GLY A 192 -14.22 -2.77 -19.83
N PRO A 193 -13.53 -2.24 -20.83
CA PRO A 193 -12.14 -2.57 -21.09
C PRO A 193 -11.20 -1.90 -20.08
N ALA A 194 -10.04 -2.54 -19.88
CA ALA A 194 -8.94 -1.96 -19.13
C ALA A 194 -8.17 -0.93 -19.97
N THR A 195 -7.75 0.16 -19.34
CA THR A 195 -6.83 1.15 -19.92
C THR A 195 -5.42 0.92 -19.44
N LEU A 196 -4.45 0.85 -20.35
CA LEU A 196 -3.03 0.84 -20.05
C LEU A 196 -2.61 2.25 -19.59
N LEU A 197 -2.11 2.37 -18.36
CA LEU A 197 -1.64 3.66 -17.83
C LEU A 197 -0.13 3.84 -17.98
N THR A 198 0.64 2.81 -17.69
CA THR A 198 2.11 2.87 -17.82
C THR A 198 2.69 1.49 -18.08
N LYS A 199 3.76 1.48 -18.87
CA LYS A 199 4.65 0.33 -19.11
C LYS A 199 6.09 0.79 -18.90
N PRO A 200 7.04 -0.13 -18.70
CA PRO A 200 8.46 0.22 -18.59
C PRO A 200 8.97 0.93 -19.86
N GLU A 201 9.46 2.15 -19.70
CA GLU A 201 9.94 3.03 -20.79
C GLU A 201 11.28 3.68 -20.47
N TYR A 202 11.53 3.92 -19.17
CA TYR A 202 12.77 4.56 -18.73
C TYR A 202 13.83 3.52 -18.33
N PRO A 203 15.13 3.84 -18.47
CA PRO A 203 16.20 2.90 -18.11
C PRO A 203 16.13 2.38 -16.67
N TRP A 204 15.63 3.19 -15.73
CA TRP A 204 15.48 2.79 -14.35
C TRP A 204 14.31 1.81 -14.10
N GLU A 205 13.41 1.64 -15.08
CA GLU A 205 12.27 0.72 -15.00
C GLU A 205 12.58 -0.67 -15.59
N THR A 206 13.75 -0.83 -16.23
CA THR A 206 14.07 -2.02 -17.04
C THR A 206 15.34 -2.74 -16.56
N VAL A 207 15.81 -2.46 -15.33
CA VAL A 207 16.99 -3.13 -14.79
C VAL A 207 16.66 -4.58 -14.44
N LYS A 208 17.23 -5.52 -15.17
CA LYS A 208 17.01 -6.97 -15.15
C LYS A 208 15.63 -7.40 -15.67
N TYR A 209 14.55 -6.69 -15.32
CA TYR A 209 13.19 -7.01 -15.74
C TYR A 209 12.46 -5.75 -16.16
N ASP A 210 11.64 -5.85 -17.18
CA ASP A 210 10.79 -4.78 -17.69
C ASP A 210 9.49 -4.73 -16.85
N VAL A 211 9.53 -4.12 -15.68
CA VAL A 211 8.44 -4.18 -14.71
C VAL A 211 7.93 -2.80 -14.35
N ASN A 212 6.60 -2.60 -14.50
CA ASN A 212 5.82 -1.65 -13.73
C ASN A 212 4.73 -2.44 -12.99
N GLU A 213 4.70 -2.35 -11.65
CA GLU A 213 3.80 -3.12 -10.79
C GLU A 213 3.40 -2.33 -9.54
N ALA A 214 2.65 -2.95 -8.62
CA ALA A 214 2.34 -2.38 -7.33
C ALA A 214 1.70 -0.97 -7.38
N PRO A 215 0.61 -0.74 -8.13
CA PRO A 215 -0.06 0.55 -8.12
C PRO A 215 -0.65 0.86 -6.75
N ALA A 216 -0.44 2.08 -6.24
CA ALA A 216 -1.09 2.59 -5.05
C ALA A 216 -1.60 4.01 -5.30
N VAL A 217 -2.76 4.36 -4.73
CA VAL A 217 -3.44 5.61 -5.10
C VAL A 217 -3.63 6.52 -3.89
N LEU A 218 -3.29 7.80 -4.07
CA LEU A 218 -3.56 8.89 -3.14
C LEU A 218 -4.31 10.00 -3.85
N VAL A 219 -5.51 10.35 -3.35
CA VAL A 219 -6.29 11.48 -3.88
C VAL A 219 -6.13 12.65 -2.94
N LYS A 220 -5.50 13.73 -3.41
CA LYS A 220 -5.21 14.91 -2.61
C LYS A 220 -5.01 16.15 -3.51
N ASN A 221 -5.25 17.34 -2.99
CA ASN A 221 -4.94 18.62 -3.63
C ASN A 221 -5.50 18.75 -5.07
N GLY A 222 -6.71 18.23 -5.33
CA GLY A 222 -7.34 18.27 -6.65
C GLY A 222 -6.68 17.32 -7.68
N ARG A 223 -5.94 16.32 -7.23
CA ARG A 223 -5.22 15.35 -8.07
C ARG A 223 -5.38 13.93 -7.58
N VAL A 224 -5.19 13.01 -8.51
CA VAL A 224 -4.99 11.58 -8.27
C VAL A 224 -3.51 11.30 -8.52
N PHE A 225 -2.82 10.86 -7.49
CA PHE A 225 -1.44 10.36 -7.57
C PHE A 225 -1.51 8.84 -7.56
N MET A 226 -0.97 8.20 -8.58
CA MET A 226 -0.79 6.75 -8.61
C MET A 226 0.69 6.46 -8.61
N THR A 227 1.22 5.95 -7.51
CA THR A 227 2.58 5.40 -7.49
C THR A 227 2.57 4.00 -8.06
N TYR A 228 3.71 3.57 -8.59
CA TYR A 228 3.98 2.21 -9.03
C TYR A 228 5.44 1.89 -8.71
N SER A 229 5.80 0.62 -8.78
CA SER A 229 7.17 0.19 -8.57
C SER A 229 7.72 -0.45 -9.85
N ALA A 230 9.04 -0.40 -10.02
CA ALA A 230 9.66 -0.81 -11.26
C ALA A 230 10.99 -1.53 -11.05
N SER A 231 11.42 -2.27 -12.07
CA SER A 231 12.64 -3.08 -12.13
C SER A 231 12.58 -4.36 -11.29
N ALA A 232 13.74 -5.00 -11.10
CA ALA A 232 13.86 -6.21 -10.27
C ALA A 232 13.65 -5.88 -8.79
N THR A 233 13.15 -6.84 -8.01
CA THR A 233 12.90 -6.72 -6.56
C THR A 233 14.18 -6.78 -5.72
N ASP A 234 15.29 -6.27 -6.25
CA ASP A 234 16.58 -6.10 -5.57
C ASP A 234 16.84 -4.62 -5.24
N ALA A 235 18.09 -4.19 -5.13
CA ALA A 235 18.46 -2.80 -4.86
C ALA A 235 18.10 -1.83 -6.01
N ASN A 236 17.67 -2.32 -7.17
CA ASN A 236 17.21 -1.48 -8.28
C ASN A 236 15.71 -1.20 -8.24
N TYR A 237 14.96 -1.88 -7.36
CA TYR A 237 13.54 -1.62 -7.18
C TYR A 237 13.32 -0.18 -6.72
N ALA A 238 12.43 0.54 -7.39
CA ALA A 238 12.22 1.95 -7.17
C ALA A 238 10.77 2.34 -7.47
N MET A 239 10.30 3.41 -6.86
CA MET A 239 8.95 3.93 -7.04
C MET A 239 8.91 4.99 -8.15
N GLY A 240 7.95 4.84 -9.06
CA GLY A 240 7.51 5.86 -10.01
C GLY A 240 6.18 6.48 -9.62
N MET A 241 5.72 7.47 -10.39
CA MET A 241 4.44 8.14 -10.14
C MET A 241 3.78 8.61 -11.43
N LEU A 242 2.47 8.41 -11.49
CA LEU A 242 1.55 9.02 -12.45
C LEU A 242 0.69 10.04 -11.73
N VAL A 243 0.36 11.14 -12.40
CA VAL A 243 -0.48 12.21 -11.86
C VAL A 243 -1.57 12.58 -12.86
N ALA A 244 -2.82 12.63 -12.41
CA ALA A 244 -3.95 13.18 -13.16
C ALA A 244 -4.72 14.20 -12.30
N LYS A 245 -5.55 15.04 -12.91
CA LYS A 245 -6.53 15.83 -12.16
C LYS A 245 -7.63 14.89 -11.62
N ASP A 246 -8.15 15.16 -10.45
CA ASP A 246 -9.26 14.37 -9.88
C ASP A 246 -10.60 14.57 -10.61
N THR A 247 -10.68 15.56 -11.49
CA THR A 247 -11.80 15.84 -12.39
C THR A 247 -11.63 15.24 -13.79
N ALA A 248 -10.48 14.61 -14.09
CA ALA A 248 -10.20 14.02 -15.38
C ALA A 248 -10.92 12.67 -15.56
N ASP A 249 -11.10 12.24 -16.80
CA ASP A 249 -11.43 10.83 -17.07
C ASP A 249 -10.18 9.98 -16.83
N LEU A 250 -10.18 9.21 -15.75
CA LEU A 250 -9.04 8.37 -15.38
C LEU A 250 -8.81 7.20 -16.34
N LEU A 251 -9.76 6.91 -17.23
CA LEU A 251 -9.60 5.91 -18.30
C LEU A 251 -8.99 6.51 -19.57
N ASP A 252 -8.81 7.82 -19.65
CA ASP A 252 -8.00 8.44 -20.68
C ASP A 252 -6.52 8.41 -20.27
N ALA A 253 -5.71 7.59 -20.93
CA ALA A 253 -4.27 7.51 -20.64
C ALA A 253 -3.55 8.85 -20.84
N ALA A 254 -4.04 9.72 -21.74
CA ALA A 254 -3.45 11.04 -21.98
C ALA A 254 -3.71 12.03 -20.84
N ALA A 255 -4.66 11.75 -19.94
CA ALA A 255 -4.91 12.56 -18.75
C ALA A 255 -3.82 12.39 -17.68
N TRP A 256 -2.97 11.36 -17.80
CA TRP A 256 -1.93 11.05 -16.84
C TRP A 256 -0.56 11.54 -17.30
N THR A 257 0.17 12.16 -16.36
CA THR A 257 1.57 12.55 -16.56
C THR A 257 2.46 11.61 -15.77
N LYS A 258 3.41 10.96 -16.44
CA LYS A 258 4.38 10.04 -15.84
C LYS A 258 5.65 10.77 -15.43
N SER A 259 6.14 10.50 -14.21
CA SER A 259 7.41 10.99 -13.71
C SER A 259 8.57 10.36 -14.48
N PRO A 260 9.50 11.13 -15.06
CA PRO A 260 10.60 10.58 -15.86
C PRO A 260 11.71 9.92 -15.01
N ALA A 261 11.76 10.26 -13.73
CA ALA A 261 12.69 9.73 -12.75
C ALA A 261 11.93 9.07 -11.60
N PRO A 262 12.55 8.14 -10.86
CA PRO A 262 11.91 7.57 -9.68
C PRO A 262 11.64 8.65 -8.63
N VAL A 263 10.49 8.55 -7.97
CA VAL A 263 10.11 9.44 -6.85
C VAL A 263 10.65 8.95 -5.52
N MET A 264 11.09 7.70 -5.45
CA MET A 264 11.88 7.13 -4.36
C MET A 264 12.73 5.97 -4.90
N ALA A 265 13.98 5.89 -4.50
CA ALA A 265 14.93 4.86 -4.89
C ALA A 265 15.86 4.50 -3.73
N SER A 266 16.67 3.45 -3.90
CA SER A 266 17.70 3.04 -2.93
C SER A 266 18.59 4.21 -2.49
N SER A 267 18.89 4.27 -1.21
CA SER A 267 19.75 5.30 -0.62
C SER A 267 20.84 4.69 0.24
N ALA A 268 22.07 4.79 -0.21
CA ALA A 268 23.22 4.37 0.58
C ALA A 268 23.40 5.22 1.85
N ALA A 269 22.96 6.48 1.81
CA ALA A 269 23.05 7.40 2.96
C ALA A 269 22.14 6.96 4.12
N SER A 270 20.97 6.38 3.83
CA SER A 270 20.07 5.82 4.83
C SER A 270 20.26 4.32 5.04
N GLY A 271 21.08 3.65 4.23
CA GLY A 271 21.24 2.19 4.26
C GLY A 271 19.99 1.43 3.86
N GLN A 272 19.13 2.01 3.01
CA GLN A 272 17.88 1.40 2.60
C GLN A 272 17.86 1.12 1.10
N TYR A 273 17.50 -0.10 0.72
CA TYR A 273 17.62 -0.60 -0.65
C TYR A 273 16.34 -1.26 -1.15
N GLY A 274 16.02 -0.99 -2.42
CA GLY A 274 14.83 -1.50 -3.08
C GLY A 274 13.52 -1.02 -2.45
N PRO A 275 13.35 0.31 -2.17
CA PRO A 275 12.10 0.82 -1.64
C PRO A 275 11.00 0.74 -2.70
N GLY A 276 9.84 0.23 -2.32
CA GLY A 276 8.71 0.15 -3.24
C GLY A 276 7.53 -0.60 -2.68
N HIS A 277 6.63 -0.97 -3.58
CA HIS A 277 5.36 -1.63 -3.31
C HIS A 277 4.66 -0.98 -2.11
N ASN A 278 4.35 0.29 -2.29
CA ASN A 278 3.85 1.14 -1.22
C ASN A 278 2.32 1.13 -1.12
N SER A 279 1.85 1.56 0.02
CA SER A 279 0.48 2.01 0.26
C SER A 279 0.48 3.37 0.95
N PHE A 280 -0.70 3.95 1.09
CA PHE A 280 -0.90 5.22 1.77
C PHE A 280 -1.84 5.06 2.96
N THR A 281 -1.54 5.75 4.05
CA THR A 281 -2.41 5.88 5.21
C THR A 281 -2.30 7.29 5.79
N THR A 282 -2.95 7.57 6.91
CA THR A 282 -2.89 8.87 7.58
C THR A 282 -2.58 8.72 9.06
N SER A 283 -2.12 9.79 9.69
CA SER A 283 -2.08 9.89 11.16
C SER A 283 -3.50 9.78 11.75
N PRO A 284 -3.65 9.42 13.04
CA PRO A 284 -4.97 9.26 13.68
C PRO A 284 -5.84 10.51 13.63
N ASP A 285 -5.23 11.70 13.60
CA ASP A 285 -5.92 12.99 13.49
C ASP A 285 -6.21 13.40 12.02
N GLY A 286 -5.80 12.58 11.05
CA GLY A 286 -6.00 12.79 9.61
C GLY A 286 -5.17 13.93 9.00
N LYS A 287 -4.22 14.52 9.75
CA LYS A 287 -3.47 15.71 9.28
C LYS A 287 -2.22 15.37 8.51
N THR A 288 -1.61 14.21 8.78
CA THR A 288 -0.37 13.78 8.14
C THR A 288 -0.65 12.59 7.24
N ASP A 289 -0.37 12.74 5.95
CA ASP A 289 -0.36 11.61 5.02
C ASP A 289 0.93 10.82 5.22
N ILE A 290 0.83 9.51 5.20
CA ILE A 290 1.92 8.59 5.51
C ILE A 290 2.12 7.62 4.35
N LEU A 291 3.35 7.55 3.85
CA LEU A 291 3.80 6.53 2.93
C LEU A 291 4.20 5.28 3.73
N VAL A 292 3.65 4.14 3.38
CA VAL A 292 4.06 2.82 3.88
C VAL A 292 4.65 2.04 2.71
N TYR A 293 5.82 1.45 2.86
CA TYR A 293 6.53 0.76 1.79
C TYR A 293 7.41 -0.35 2.35
N HIS A 294 7.98 -1.19 1.51
CA HIS A 294 9.04 -2.09 1.98
C HIS A 294 10.41 -1.64 1.48
N ALA A 295 11.45 -1.97 2.25
CA ALA A 295 12.85 -1.87 1.84
C ALA A 295 13.72 -2.85 2.63
N ARG A 296 14.94 -3.10 2.15
CA ARG A 296 15.99 -3.87 2.84
C ARG A 296 17.02 -2.92 3.42
N ASN A 297 17.68 -3.33 4.50
CA ASN A 297 18.76 -2.57 5.12
C ASN A 297 20.17 -3.00 4.61
N TYR A 298 20.24 -3.74 3.51
CA TYR A 298 21.47 -4.10 2.81
C TYR A 298 21.22 -4.19 1.30
N ARG A 299 22.29 -3.95 0.52
CA ARG A 299 22.23 -3.86 -0.95
C ARG A 299 22.35 -5.24 -1.62
N ASP A 300 23.36 -6.00 -1.21
CA ASP A 300 23.75 -7.22 -1.89
C ASP A 300 23.02 -8.43 -1.31
N ILE A 301 22.20 -9.06 -2.15
CA ILE A 301 21.33 -10.15 -1.76
C ILE A 301 21.96 -11.47 -2.25
N ALA A 302 22.17 -12.40 -1.33
CA ALA A 302 22.55 -13.75 -1.69
C ALA A 302 21.33 -14.54 -2.21
N GLY A 303 21.45 -15.15 -3.38
CA GLY A 303 20.40 -15.94 -4.00
C GLY A 303 19.33 -15.11 -4.75
N ASP A 304 18.13 -15.64 -4.83
CA ASP A 304 17.00 -15.01 -5.53
C ASP A 304 16.39 -13.88 -4.67
N PRO A 305 16.42 -12.62 -5.14
CA PRO A 305 15.83 -11.51 -4.41
C PRO A 305 14.34 -11.68 -4.07
N LEU A 306 13.58 -12.40 -4.92
CA LEU A 306 12.18 -12.69 -4.66
C LEU A 306 11.99 -13.60 -3.45
N ARG A 307 12.94 -14.50 -3.19
CA ARG A 307 12.91 -15.45 -2.06
C ARG A 307 13.58 -14.90 -0.79
N ASN A 308 14.27 -13.79 -0.90
CA ASN A 308 14.89 -13.15 0.25
C ASN A 308 13.81 -12.54 1.17
N PRO A 309 13.74 -12.92 2.47
CA PRO A 309 12.65 -12.53 3.36
C PRO A 309 12.72 -11.08 3.83
N ASP A 310 13.88 -10.42 3.69
CA ASP A 310 14.20 -9.19 4.43
C ASP A 310 13.67 -7.91 3.78
N ARG A 311 12.57 -8.00 3.06
CA ARG A 311 11.76 -6.83 2.70
C ARG A 311 10.94 -6.42 3.93
N HIS A 312 11.36 -5.36 4.62
CA HIS A 312 10.74 -4.93 5.86
C HIS A 312 9.73 -3.81 5.60
N THR A 313 8.54 -3.89 6.21
CA THR A 313 7.56 -2.81 6.20
C THR A 313 8.10 -1.60 6.94
N ARG A 314 8.04 -0.44 6.29
CA ARG A 314 8.49 0.88 6.77
C ARG A 314 7.43 1.92 6.54
N ALA A 315 7.53 3.03 7.26
CA ALA A 315 6.67 4.19 7.03
C ALA A 315 7.40 5.50 7.26
N GLN A 316 6.95 6.53 6.55
CA GLN A 316 7.40 7.90 6.75
C GLN A 316 6.31 8.91 6.37
N PRO A 317 6.30 10.10 6.99
CA PRO A 317 5.40 11.18 6.60
C PRO A 317 5.66 11.62 5.16
N ILE A 318 4.61 12.00 4.46
CA ILE A 318 4.69 12.64 3.14
C ILE A 318 4.72 14.15 3.36
N SER A 319 5.72 14.82 2.79
CA SER A 319 5.75 16.27 2.68
C SER A 319 5.02 16.73 1.43
N TRP A 320 4.44 17.92 1.47
CA TRP A 320 3.74 18.50 0.33
C TRP A 320 4.46 19.77 -0.12
N ARG A 321 4.81 19.80 -1.40
CA ARG A 321 5.42 21.00 -2.02
C ARG A 321 4.38 22.10 -2.22
N ALA A 322 4.82 23.34 -2.41
CA ALA A 322 3.94 24.48 -2.63
C ALA A 322 3.03 24.33 -3.88
N ASP A 323 3.46 23.56 -4.87
CA ASP A 323 2.69 23.23 -6.07
C ASP A 323 1.64 22.12 -5.83
N GLY A 324 1.52 21.61 -4.60
CA GLY A 324 0.60 20.54 -4.22
C GLY A 324 1.04 19.13 -4.62
N MET A 325 2.28 18.95 -5.08
CA MET A 325 2.86 17.64 -5.37
C MET A 325 3.43 17.00 -4.11
N PRO A 326 3.35 15.66 -3.97
CA PRO A 326 3.98 14.98 -2.84
C PRO A 326 5.50 14.98 -3.00
N ASP A 327 6.17 15.09 -1.86
CA ASP A 327 7.59 14.81 -1.72
C ASP A 327 7.74 13.62 -0.76
N PHE A 328 8.08 12.48 -1.31
CA PHE A 328 8.28 11.26 -0.53
C PHE A 328 9.65 11.22 0.17
N GLY A 329 10.59 12.07 -0.25
CA GLY A 329 11.96 12.07 0.27
C GLY A 329 12.76 10.81 -0.08
N GLN A 330 13.81 10.56 0.69
CA GLN A 330 14.59 9.31 0.63
C GLN A 330 13.99 8.29 1.61
N PRO A 331 14.17 6.97 1.35
CA PRO A 331 13.76 5.97 2.33
C PRO A 331 14.50 6.21 3.65
N VAL A 332 13.75 6.17 4.75
CA VAL A 332 14.29 6.49 6.09
C VAL A 332 15.07 5.34 6.68
N PRO A 333 16.15 5.59 7.47
CA PRO A 333 16.94 4.54 8.14
C PRO A 333 16.12 3.79 9.21
N ASP A 334 16.72 2.75 9.77
CA ASP A 334 16.18 2.07 10.96
C ASP A 334 16.20 3.01 12.17
N GLY A 335 15.23 2.84 13.05
CA GLY A 335 15.03 3.68 14.23
C GLY A 335 13.94 4.74 14.07
N PRO A 336 13.88 5.71 15.01
CA PRO A 336 12.89 6.78 14.98
C PRO A 336 13.05 7.69 13.74
N THR A 337 11.95 7.97 13.05
CA THR A 337 11.93 9.04 12.05
C THR A 337 11.88 10.36 12.80
N GLY A 338 12.97 11.10 12.82
CA GLY A 338 12.96 12.44 13.40
C GLY A 338 11.91 13.33 12.71
N THR A 339 11.39 14.32 13.42
CA THR A 339 10.51 15.35 12.86
C THR A 339 11.17 15.94 11.63
N PRO A 340 10.46 16.09 10.48
CA PRO A 340 11.03 16.76 9.32
C PRO A 340 11.59 18.13 9.77
N ARG A 341 12.87 18.38 9.52
CA ARG A 341 13.43 19.71 9.72
C ARG A 341 12.89 20.59 8.60
N HIS A 342 12.02 21.52 8.99
CA HIS A 342 11.47 22.56 8.13
C HIS A 342 12.56 23.49 7.61
#